data_aed060ce460f8ec69c54b3b793ba9ca1
#
_entry.id   aed060ce460f8ec69c54b3b793ba9ca1
#
_cell.length_a   1.000
_cell.length_b   1.000
_cell.length_c   1.000
_cell.angle_alpha   90.00
_cell.angle_beta   90.00
_cell.angle_gamma   90.00
#
_symmetry.space_group_name_H-M   'P 1'
#
loop_
_entity.id
_entity.type
_entity.pdbx_description
1 polymer ?
#
loop_
_entity_poly.entity_id
_entity_poly.type
_entity_poly.pdbx_seq_one_letter_code
_entity_poly.pdbx_strand_id
1 'polypeptide(L)'
;QLYLSLTYVAGENTFFRGLKKLMPGRYLIWQNGRLTIKRYWKPEFHPDESKSLEDWADEIHSTIQEIMPEVKTADEKVESFLSGGVDSSYVLAMSDAEQADGCGYEEERFDESVLAEKTARILGRKFSRSLITPEQFFDIVPYVMYNMEQPLGDASAIVFTLGCNATAEHTKICYSGEGADEFFGGYNMYRNAERYGENLKTFYVGNTNIMKEDEKKKIL
;
A
#
# COMPACT_ATOMS: atom_id res chain seq x y z
N GLN A 1 -21.60 -2.02 10.57
CA GLN A 1 -20.74 -1.88 11.77
C GLN A 1 -19.26 -2.00 11.43
N LEU A 2 -18.79 -3.08 10.75
CA LEU A 2 -17.38 -3.27 10.42
C LEU A 2 -16.77 -2.10 9.66
N TYR A 3 -17.46 -1.59 8.66
CA TYR A 3 -16.99 -0.46 7.87
C TYR A 3 -16.72 0.80 8.73
N LEU A 4 -17.62 1.14 9.67
CA LEU A 4 -17.44 2.28 10.56
C LEU A 4 -16.27 2.11 11.54
N SER A 5 -15.80 0.87 11.73
CA SER A 5 -14.61 0.57 12.54
C SER A 5 -13.33 0.55 11.73
N LEU A 6 -13.39 -0.04 10.53
CA LEU A 6 -12.22 -0.40 9.73
C LEU A 6 -12.03 0.47 8.50
N THR A 7 -13.01 1.31 8.14
CA THR A 7 -13.08 2.09 6.89
C THR A 7 -13.12 1.25 5.60
N TYR A 8 -13.21 -0.06 5.74
CA TYR A 8 -13.41 -1.01 4.65
C TYR A 8 -14.21 -2.22 5.13
N VAL A 9 -14.70 -3.03 4.20
CA VAL A 9 -15.41 -4.27 4.53
C VAL A 9 -14.41 -5.43 4.55
N ALA A 10 -14.08 -5.89 5.75
CA ALA A 10 -13.17 -7.02 5.95
C ALA A 10 -13.82 -8.35 5.56
N GLY A 11 -12.98 -9.31 5.12
CA GLY A 11 -13.40 -10.67 4.77
C GLY A 11 -14.12 -10.76 3.43
N GLU A 12 -14.91 -11.81 3.24
CA GLU A 12 -15.56 -12.15 1.98
C GLU A 12 -16.75 -11.23 1.62
N ASN A 13 -17.32 -10.53 2.60
CA ASN A 13 -18.51 -9.72 2.37
C ASN A 13 -18.18 -8.48 1.53
N THR A 14 -19.23 -7.98 0.86
CA THR A 14 -19.21 -6.69 0.16
C THR A 14 -20.38 -5.83 0.63
N PHE A 15 -20.51 -4.61 0.11
CA PHE A 15 -21.69 -3.78 0.29
C PHE A 15 -22.92 -4.30 -0.46
N PHE A 16 -22.73 -5.23 -1.39
CA PHE A 16 -23.79 -5.77 -2.23
C PHE A 16 -24.23 -7.15 -1.73
N ARG A 17 -25.54 -7.31 -1.52
CA ARG A 17 -26.10 -8.60 -1.08
C ARG A 17 -25.85 -9.66 -2.14
N GLY A 18 -25.31 -10.81 -1.74
CA GLY A 18 -25.04 -11.95 -2.63
C GLY A 18 -23.74 -11.86 -3.40
N LEU A 19 -23.05 -10.72 -3.38
CA LEU A 19 -21.73 -10.57 -3.99
C LEU A 19 -20.64 -10.81 -2.93
N LYS A 20 -19.66 -11.63 -3.25
CA LYS A 20 -18.54 -12.00 -2.37
C LYS A 20 -17.21 -11.65 -3.02
N LYS A 21 -16.25 -11.24 -2.19
CA LYS A 21 -14.84 -11.09 -2.61
C LYS A 21 -14.16 -12.45 -2.68
N LEU A 22 -13.35 -12.67 -3.71
CA LEU A 22 -12.38 -13.76 -3.70
C LEU A 22 -11.22 -13.35 -2.77
N MET A 23 -11.05 -14.08 -1.68
CA MET A 23 -10.04 -13.75 -0.67
C MET A 23 -8.61 -13.98 -1.20
N PRO A 24 -7.61 -13.23 -0.74
CA PRO A 24 -6.21 -13.40 -1.11
C PRO A 24 -5.70 -14.83 -0.99
N GLY A 25 -4.74 -15.20 -1.85
CA GLY A 25 -4.15 -16.53 -1.88
C GLY A 25 -5.10 -17.65 -2.33
N ARG A 26 -6.19 -17.29 -3.02
CA ARG A 26 -7.17 -18.23 -3.56
C ARG A 26 -7.40 -18.00 -5.05
N TYR A 27 -7.79 -19.07 -5.74
CA TYR A 27 -8.29 -19.02 -7.11
C TYR A 27 -9.66 -19.66 -7.20
N LEU A 28 -10.40 -19.27 -8.22
CA LEU A 28 -11.75 -19.70 -8.49
C LEU A 28 -11.80 -20.38 -9.85
N ILE A 29 -12.42 -21.56 -9.92
CA ILE A 29 -12.69 -22.27 -11.16
C ILE A 29 -14.21 -22.38 -11.33
N TRP A 30 -14.71 -21.91 -12.46
CA TRP A 30 -16.07 -22.15 -12.90
C TRP A 30 -16.05 -23.15 -14.07
N GLN A 31 -16.63 -24.33 -13.86
CA GLN A 31 -16.69 -25.36 -14.88
C GLN A 31 -17.99 -26.16 -14.78
N ASN A 32 -18.68 -26.35 -15.89
CA ASN A 32 -19.92 -27.14 -15.99
C ASN A 32 -20.98 -26.75 -14.93
N GLY A 33 -21.19 -25.44 -14.73
CA GLY A 33 -22.15 -24.95 -13.75
C GLY A 33 -21.72 -25.06 -12.29
N ARG A 34 -20.51 -25.55 -12.02
CA ARG A 34 -19.96 -25.71 -10.67
C ARG A 34 -18.86 -24.72 -10.39
N LEU A 35 -18.97 -24.03 -9.24
CA LEU A 35 -17.95 -23.14 -8.70
C LEU A 35 -17.07 -23.92 -7.71
N THR A 36 -15.75 -23.79 -7.86
CA THR A 36 -14.78 -24.33 -6.93
C THR A 36 -13.78 -23.25 -6.54
N ILE A 37 -13.57 -23.02 -5.25
CA ILE A 37 -12.57 -22.09 -4.72
C ILE A 37 -11.51 -22.92 -4.01
N LYS A 38 -10.23 -22.65 -4.34
CA LYS A 38 -9.09 -23.30 -3.69
C LYS A 38 -8.10 -22.24 -3.21
N ARG A 39 -7.48 -22.52 -2.05
CA ARG A 39 -6.35 -21.72 -1.55
C ARG A 39 -5.07 -22.33 -2.10
N TYR A 40 -4.21 -21.49 -2.69
CA TYR A 40 -2.88 -21.88 -3.15
C TYR A 40 -1.75 -21.28 -2.31
N TRP A 41 -2.05 -20.22 -1.55
CA TRP A 41 -1.07 -19.56 -0.71
C TRP A 41 -1.71 -18.99 0.57
N LYS A 42 -0.95 -18.96 1.63
CA LYS A 42 -1.23 -18.25 2.90
C LYS A 42 0.10 -17.78 3.49
N PRO A 43 0.14 -16.66 4.22
CA PRO A 43 1.34 -16.30 4.96
C PRO A 43 1.60 -17.35 6.05
N GLU A 44 2.87 -17.75 6.15
CA GLU A 44 3.37 -18.59 7.23
C GLU A 44 4.54 -17.87 7.88
N PHE A 45 4.49 -17.77 9.21
CA PHE A 45 5.51 -17.06 9.97
C PHE A 45 6.39 -18.08 10.69
N HIS A 46 7.68 -18.03 10.42
CA HIS A 46 8.70 -18.88 11.03
C HIS A 46 9.74 -18.00 11.73
N PRO A 47 9.43 -17.49 12.95
CA PRO A 47 10.37 -16.64 13.69
C PRO A 47 11.68 -17.39 13.94
N ASP A 48 12.79 -16.72 13.65
CA ASP A 48 14.13 -17.23 13.91
C ASP A 48 14.87 -16.22 14.79
N GLU A 49 14.93 -16.51 16.09
CA GLU A 49 15.58 -15.67 17.10
C GLU A 49 17.11 -15.86 17.12
N SER A 50 17.66 -16.74 16.32
CA SER A 50 19.11 -16.98 16.23
C SER A 50 19.84 -15.94 15.39
N LYS A 51 19.12 -15.22 14.50
CA LYS A 51 19.67 -14.21 13.61
C LYS A 51 19.66 -12.81 14.26
N SER A 52 20.73 -12.06 14.05
CA SER A 52 20.78 -10.66 14.40
C SER A 52 19.95 -9.77 13.45
N LEU A 53 19.75 -8.52 13.81
CA LEU A 53 19.12 -7.54 12.93
C LEU A 53 19.91 -7.34 11.63
N GLU A 54 21.23 -7.34 11.73
CA GLU A 54 22.15 -7.23 10.61
C GLU A 54 22.04 -8.43 9.67
N ASP A 55 21.98 -9.65 10.21
CA ASP A 55 21.80 -10.86 9.40
C ASP A 55 20.50 -10.82 8.61
N TRP A 56 19.39 -10.34 9.23
CA TRP A 56 18.11 -10.17 8.56
C TRP A 56 18.18 -9.07 7.50
N ALA A 57 18.84 -7.96 7.77
CA ALA A 57 18.99 -6.86 6.81
C ALA A 57 19.78 -7.32 5.56
N ASP A 58 20.85 -8.08 5.74
CA ASP A 58 21.66 -8.62 4.67
C ASP A 58 20.88 -9.65 3.84
N GLU A 59 20.10 -10.52 4.49
CA GLU A 59 19.26 -11.50 3.79
C GLU A 59 18.15 -10.84 2.97
N ILE A 60 17.46 -9.84 3.54
CA ILE A 60 16.44 -9.05 2.83
C ILE A 60 17.10 -8.35 1.61
N HIS A 61 18.24 -7.70 1.83
CA HIS A 61 18.95 -7.01 0.76
C HIS A 61 19.33 -7.95 -0.38
N SER A 62 19.93 -9.10 -0.05
CA SER A 62 20.33 -10.12 -1.01
C SER A 62 19.14 -10.67 -1.78
N THR A 63 18.04 -10.95 -1.08
CA THR A 63 16.81 -11.45 -1.69
C THR A 63 16.23 -10.44 -2.69
N ILE A 64 16.17 -9.16 -2.30
CA ILE A 64 15.68 -8.11 -3.20
C ILE A 64 16.58 -7.94 -4.40
N GLN A 65 17.90 -8.01 -4.24
CA GLN A 65 18.85 -7.98 -5.36
C GLN A 65 18.62 -9.12 -6.35
N GLU A 66 18.26 -10.30 -5.86
CA GLU A 66 18.00 -11.48 -6.69
C GLU A 66 16.69 -11.35 -7.47
N ILE A 67 15.61 -10.86 -6.82
CA ILE A 67 14.28 -10.81 -7.45
C ILE A 67 14.05 -9.58 -8.33
N MET A 68 14.71 -8.44 -8.07
CA MET A 68 14.46 -7.22 -8.84
C MET A 68 14.64 -7.38 -10.36
N PRO A 69 15.64 -8.12 -10.88
CA PRO A 69 15.77 -8.37 -12.31
C PRO A 69 14.60 -9.18 -12.90
N GLU A 70 13.97 -10.05 -12.10
CA GLU A 70 12.85 -10.89 -12.55
C GLU A 70 11.52 -10.11 -12.64
N VAL A 71 11.39 -9.03 -11.86
CA VAL A 71 10.20 -8.17 -11.88
C VAL A 71 10.19 -7.28 -13.13
N LYS A 72 11.36 -7.07 -13.75
CA LYS A 72 11.49 -6.26 -14.96
C LYS A 72 11.01 -7.02 -16.18
N THR A 73 10.10 -6.42 -16.94
CA THR A 73 9.81 -6.85 -18.32
C THR A 73 10.83 -6.22 -19.26
N ALA A 74 11.51 -7.05 -20.05
CA ALA A 74 12.77 -6.76 -20.76
C ALA A 74 12.78 -5.55 -21.71
N ASP A 75 11.63 -5.03 -22.13
CA ASP A 75 11.53 -4.04 -23.23
C ASP A 75 10.71 -2.79 -22.87
N GLU A 76 10.27 -2.60 -21.63
CA GLU A 76 9.44 -1.46 -21.26
C GLU A 76 10.20 -0.49 -20.35
N LYS A 77 9.99 0.80 -20.58
CA LYS A 77 10.44 1.86 -19.68
C LYS A 77 9.74 1.68 -18.32
N VAL A 78 10.53 1.61 -17.27
CA VAL A 78 10.03 1.48 -15.90
C VAL A 78 10.34 2.76 -15.13
N GLU A 79 9.39 3.24 -14.37
CA GLU A 79 9.53 4.35 -13.42
C GLU A 79 9.30 3.86 -12.00
N SER A 80 9.55 4.68 -11.00
CA SER A 80 9.34 4.34 -9.60
C SER A 80 8.61 5.45 -8.86
N PHE A 81 7.58 5.10 -8.12
CA PHE A 81 6.99 6.04 -7.16
C PHE A 81 7.98 6.34 -6.04
N LEU A 82 8.07 7.60 -5.68
CA LEU A 82 8.96 8.07 -4.64
C LEU A 82 8.23 9.07 -3.72
N SER A 83 7.92 8.63 -2.51
CA SER A 83 7.34 9.49 -1.47
C SER A 83 8.40 10.23 -0.65
N GLY A 84 9.66 9.81 -0.72
CA GLY A 84 10.73 10.26 0.17
C GLY A 84 10.84 9.44 1.46
N GLY A 85 9.91 8.51 1.71
CA GLY A 85 9.99 7.52 2.79
C GLY A 85 11.05 6.45 2.51
N VAL A 86 11.38 5.64 3.53
CA VAL A 86 12.43 4.61 3.47
C VAL A 86 12.13 3.59 2.37
N ASP A 87 10.90 3.07 2.33
CA ASP A 87 10.51 1.95 1.49
C ASP A 87 10.59 2.30 0.00
N SER A 88 9.97 3.41 -0.41
CA SER A 88 10.01 3.87 -1.79
C SER A 88 11.43 4.26 -2.22
N SER A 89 12.23 4.82 -1.32
CA SER A 89 13.63 5.16 -1.56
C SER A 89 14.48 3.92 -1.76
N TYR A 90 14.24 2.88 -0.96
CA TYR A 90 14.95 1.61 -1.07
C TYR A 90 14.60 0.89 -2.39
N VAL A 91 13.32 0.82 -2.76
CA VAL A 91 12.88 0.25 -4.03
C VAL A 91 13.52 0.98 -5.22
N LEU A 92 13.54 2.32 -5.20
CA LEU A 92 14.20 3.11 -6.24
C LEU A 92 15.71 2.78 -6.32
N ALA A 93 16.39 2.70 -5.16
CA ALA A 93 17.82 2.42 -5.10
C ALA A 93 18.16 1.02 -5.67
N MET A 94 17.30 0.04 -5.42
CA MET A 94 17.47 -1.34 -5.87
C MET A 94 17.01 -1.59 -7.31
N SER A 95 16.23 -0.65 -7.89
CA SER A 95 15.68 -0.76 -9.24
C SER A 95 16.61 -0.14 -10.27
N ASP A 96 16.33 -0.42 -11.54
CA ASP A 96 16.95 0.22 -12.69
C ASP A 96 16.10 1.39 -13.25
N ALA A 97 15.07 1.81 -12.55
CA ALA A 97 14.25 2.96 -12.94
C ALA A 97 15.13 4.22 -13.05
N GLU A 98 15.16 4.82 -14.22
CA GLU A 98 15.93 6.06 -14.46
C GLU A 98 15.19 7.30 -13.96
N GLN A 99 13.88 7.18 -13.76
CA GLN A 99 13.00 8.23 -13.34
C GLN A 99 12.16 7.81 -12.13
N ALA A 100 11.99 8.73 -11.20
CA ALA A 100 11.09 8.62 -10.09
C ALA A 100 9.97 9.67 -10.20
N ASP A 101 8.76 9.29 -9.78
CA ASP A 101 7.60 10.17 -9.78
C ASP A 101 7.09 10.35 -8.35
N GLY A 102 6.90 11.59 -7.94
CA GLY A 102 6.41 11.93 -6.62
C GLY A 102 5.21 12.86 -6.68
N CYS A 103 4.28 12.65 -5.76
CA CYS A 103 3.18 13.57 -5.51
C CYS A 103 3.52 14.53 -4.38
N GLY A 104 3.14 15.78 -4.55
CA GLY A 104 3.25 16.82 -3.54
C GLY A 104 1.95 17.62 -3.44
N TYR A 105 1.92 18.52 -2.49
CA TYR A 105 0.80 19.42 -2.27
C TYR A 105 1.27 20.87 -2.42
N GLU A 106 0.36 21.75 -2.81
CA GLU A 106 0.66 23.20 -2.83
C GLU A 106 0.93 23.76 -1.43
N GLU A 107 0.38 23.12 -0.40
CA GLU A 107 0.62 23.48 0.99
C GLU A 107 1.95 22.87 1.47
N GLU A 108 2.99 23.67 1.60
CA GLU A 108 4.37 23.25 1.96
C GLU A 108 4.46 22.34 3.19
N ARG A 109 3.61 22.54 4.21
CA ARG A 109 3.63 21.75 5.44
C ARG A 109 3.24 20.27 5.23
N PHE A 110 2.60 19.95 4.11
CA PHE A 110 2.20 18.59 3.74
C PHE A 110 2.98 18.04 2.56
N ASP A 111 3.87 18.86 1.97
CA ASP A 111 4.60 18.50 0.78
C ASP A 111 5.89 17.75 1.09
N GLU A 112 5.83 16.42 1.02
CA GLU A 112 6.98 15.53 1.16
C GLU A 112 7.79 15.38 -0.14
N SER A 113 7.33 15.92 -1.26
CA SER A 113 7.99 15.78 -2.56
C SER A 113 9.37 16.42 -2.61
N VAL A 114 9.65 17.42 -1.75
CA VAL A 114 10.98 18.01 -1.59
C VAL A 114 12.01 16.98 -1.10
N LEU A 115 11.60 16.10 -0.18
CA LEU A 115 12.46 15.03 0.31
C LEU A 115 12.65 13.95 -0.78
N ALA A 116 11.58 13.63 -1.50
CA ALA A 116 11.63 12.70 -2.62
C ALA A 116 12.61 13.19 -3.71
N GLU A 117 12.52 14.47 -4.11
CA GLU A 117 13.44 15.05 -5.09
C GLU A 117 14.90 14.98 -4.64
N LYS A 118 15.17 15.28 -3.37
CA LYS A 118 16.52 15.16 -2.78
C LYS A 118 17.03 13.72 -2.85
N THR A 119 16.21 12.74 -2.54
CA THR A 119 16.55 11.31 -2.61
C THR A 119 16.85 10.89 -4.05
N ALA A 120 15.99 11.24 -5.01
CA ALA A 120 16.23 10.97 -6.43
C ALA A 120 17.56 11.55 -6.91
N ARG A 121 17.88 12.79 -6.51
CA ARG A 121 19.15 13.44 -6.83
C ARG A 121 20.37 12.69 -6.28
N ILE A 122 20.30 12.23 -5.02
CA ILE A 122 21.36 11.45 -4.37
C ILE A 122 21.59 10.13 -5.13
N LEU A 123 20.51 9.49 -5.59
CA LEU A 123 20.56 8.25 -6.34
C LEU A 123 20.89 8.44 -7.85
N GLY A 124 21.08 9.70 -8.30
CA GLY A 124 21.36 10.01 -9.70
C GLY A 124 20.19 9.74 -10.65
N ARG A 125 18.95 9.79 -10.12
CA ARG A 125 17.70 9.56 -10.88
C ARG A 125 17.04 10.88 -11.25
N LYS A 126 16.31 10.88 -12.37
CA LYS A 126 15.42 12.00 -12.72
C LYS A 126 14.23 11.99 -11.77
N PHE A 127 13.65 13.16 -11.55
CA PHE A 127 12.47 13.30 -10.71
C PHE A 127 11.38 14.11 -11.40
N SER A 128 10.18 13.58 -11.43
CA SER A 128 8.97 14.26 -11.87
C SER A 128 8.07 14.53 -10.66
N ARG A 129 7.60 15.75 -10.53
CA ARG A 129 6.79 16.18 -9.41
C ARG A 129 5.39 16.56 -9.88
N SER A 130 4.39 15.88 -9.36
CA SER A 130 2.98 16.23 -9.57
C SER A 130 2.43 16.92 -8.33
N LEU A 131 2.07 18.21 -8.47
CA LEU A 131 1.40 18.95 -7.40
C LEU A 131 -0.09 18.71 -7.47
N ILE A 132 -0.68 18.31 -6.35
CA ILE A 132 -2.10 18.02 -6.21
C ILE A 132 -2.78 19.22 -5.58
N THR A 133 -3.77 19.78 -6.29
CA THR A 133 -4.63 20.83 -5.74
C THR A 133 -5.82 20.26 -4.98
N PRO A 134 -6.43 21.04 -4.06
CA PRO A 134 -7.65 20.60 -3.39
C PRO A 134 -8.78 20.25 -4.36
N GLU A 135 -8.94 20.98 -5.45
CA GLU A 135 -9.93 20.72 -6.48
C GLU A 135 -9.71 19.35 -7.14
N GLN A 136 -8.49 19.07 -7.60
CA GLN A 136 -8.13 17.77 -8.18
C GLN A 136 -8.39 16.61 -7.21
N PHE A 137 -8.06 16.82 -5.93
CA PHE A 137 -8.28 15.83 -4.89
C PHE A 137 -9.76 15.49 -4.74
N PHE A 138 -10.65 16.49 -4.64
CA PHE A 138 -12.08 16.24 -4.45
C PHE A 138 -12.79 15.80 -5.72
N ASP A 139 -12.38 16.28 -6.87
CA ASP A 139 -13.00 15.94 -8.16
C ASP A 139 -12.81 14.47 -8.53
N ILE A 140 -11.67 13.87 -8.14
CA ILE A 140 -11.39 12.46 -8.46
C ILE A 140 -12.04 11.48 -7.47
N VAL A 141 -12.55 11.92 -6.31
CA VAL A 141 -13.14 11.05 -5.28
C VAL A 141 -14.21 10.09 -5.84
N PRO A 142 -15.19 10.55 -6.65
CA PRO A 142 -16.21 9.64 -7.20
C PRO A 142 -15.59 8.55 -8.08
N TYR A 143 -14.58 8.88 -8.86
CA TYR A 143 -13.86 7.94 -9.72
C TYR A 143 -13.12 6.89 -8.88
N VAL A 144 -12.40 7.31 -7.85
CA VAL A 144 -11.68 6.41 -6.94
C VAL A 144 -12.65 5.48 -6.24
N MET A 145 -13.75 6.01 -5.67
CA MET A 145 -14.76 5.19 -4.99
C MET A 145 -15.42 4.18 -5.91
N TYR A 146 -15.70 4.56 -7.16
CA TYR A 146 -16.25 3.65 -8.16
C TYR A 146 -15.29 2.49 -8.46
N ASN A 147 -14.01 2.77 -8.67
CA ASN A 147 -13.01 1.75 -9.00
C ASN A 147 -12.61 0.87 -7.79
N MET A 148 -12.67 1.40 -6.59
CA MET A 148 -12.48 0.63 -5.36
C MET A 148 -13.68 -0.25 -4.99
N GLU A 149 -14.84 -0.04 -5.66
CA GLU A 149 -16.09 -0.78 -5.45
C GLU A 149 -16.61 -0.74 -4.00
N GLN A 150 -16.05 0.12 -3.18
CA GLN A 150 -16.48 0.40 -1.81
C GLN A 150 -16.02 1.81 -1.40
N PRO A 151 -16.76 2.47 -0.49
CA PRO A 151 -16.26 3.69 0.12
C PRO A 151 -14.99 3.36 0.90
N LEU A 152 -13.87 3.95 0.51
CA LEU A 152 -12.60 3.80 1.21
C LEU A 152 -12.38 5.05 2.07
N GLY A 153 -12.16 4.87 3.36
CA GLY A 153 -11.96 5.99 4.28
C GLY A 153 -10.50 6.46 4.37
N ASP A 154 -9.67 6.05 3.43
CA ASP A 154 -8.26 6.41 3.36
C ASP A 154 -8.01 7.38 2.19
N ALA A 155 -7.51 8.58 2.53
CA ALA A 155 -7.20 9.62 1.57
C ALA A 155 -6.00 9.27 0.67
N SER A 156 -5.13 8.37 1.10
CA SER A 156 -3.94 7.95 0.33
C SER A 156 -4.31 7.33 -1.01
N ALA A 157 -5.45 6.62 -1.10
CA ALA A 157 -5.93 6.04 -2.35
C ALA A 157 -6.19 7.11 -3.44
N ILE A 158 -6.61 8.32 -3.03
CA ILE A 158 -6.87 9.44 -3.93
C ILE A 158 -5.55 9.96 -4.50
N VAL A 159 -4.59 10.21 -3.62
CA VAL A 159 -3.25 10.71 -3.99
C VAL A 159 -2.53 9.70 -4.87
N PHE A 160 -2.58 8.43 -4.49
CA PHE A 160 -1.98 7.35 -5.27
C PHE A 160 -2.60 7.24 -6.67
N THR A 161 -3.93 7.39 -6.80
CA THR A 161 -4.61 7.38 -8.10
C THR A 161 -4.17 8.56 -8.97
N LEU A 162 -4.05 9.76 -8.40
CA LEU A 162 -3.55 10.94 -9.13
C LEU A 162 -2.11 10.74 -9.60
N GLY A 163 -1.25 10.18 -8.73
CA GLY A 163 0.11 9.80 -9.10
C GLY A 163 0.16 8.79 -10.22
N CYS A 164 -0.63 7.72 -10.12
CA CYS A 164 -0.74 6.71 -11.17
C CYS A 164 -1.18 7.30 -12.51
N ASN A 165 -2.17 8.21 -12.50
CA ASN A 165 -2.63 8.86 -13.72
C ASN A 165 -1.52 9.70 -14.37
N ALA A 166 -0.76 10.47 -13.58
CA ALA A 166 0.36 11.25 -14.09
C ALA A 166 1.47 10.36 -14.68
N THR A 167 1.86 9.30 -13.98
CA THR A 167 2.89 8.36 -14.43
C THR A 167 2.45 7.56 -15.65
N ALA A 168 1.16 7.23 -15.77
CA ALA A 168 0.60 6.48 -16.90
C ALA A 168 0.69 7.24 -18.25
N GLU A 169 0.97 8.54 -18.24
CA GLU A 169 1.22 9.30 -19.46
C GLU A 169 2.55 8.91 -20.12
N HIS A 170 3.51 8.34 -19.37
CA HIS A 170 4.85 8.04 -19.88
C HIS A 170 5.28 6.59 -19.73
N THR A 171 4.68 5.83 -18.82
CA THR A 171 5.02 4.40 -18.63
C THR A 171 3.80 3.58 -18.28
N LYS A 172 3.90 2.27 -18.49
CA LYS A 172 2.89 1.29 -18.06
C LYS A 172 3.31 0.53 -16.81
N ILE A 173 4.57 0.66 -16.42
CA ILE A 173 5.15 -0.07 -15.30
C ILE A 173 5.80 0.92 -14.35
N CYS A 174 5.39 0.85 -13.09
CA CYS A 174 5.96 1.66 -12.03
C CYS A 174 6.23 0.81 -10.79
N TYR A 175 7.44 0.89 -10.25
CA TYR A 175 7.75 0.27 -8.96
C TYR A 175 7.14 1.09 -7.82
N SER A 176 6.79 0.40 -6.73
CA SER A 176 6.22 1.01 -5.53
C SER A 176 6.78 0.36 -4.27
N GLY A 177 6.92 1.14 -3.21
CA GLY A 177 7.25 0.66 -1.86
C GLY A 177 6.04 0.18 -1.06
N GLU A 178 4.84 0.21 -1.64
CA GLU A 178 3.60 -0.18 -0.97
C GLU A 178 3.64 -1.64 -0.50
N GLY A 179 3.18 -1.89 0.72
CA GLY A 179 3.17 -3.21 1.35
C GLY A 179 4.39 -3.51 2.23
N ALA A 180 5.42 -2.68 2.24
CA ALA A 180 6.60 -2.89 3.06
C ALA A 180 6.28 -2.82 4.57
N ASP A 181 5.46 -1.88 4.99
CA ASP A 181 5.01 -1.77 6.39
C ASP A 181 4.27 -3.02 6.89
N GLU A 182 3.47 -3.65 6.02
CA GLU A 182 2.75 -4.88 6.33
C GLU A 182 3.68 -6.08 6.49
N PHE A 183 4.72 -6.18 5.68
CA PHE A 183 5.67 -7.29 5.73
C PHE A 183 6.73 -7.11 6.82
N PHE A 184 7.20 -5.88 7.04
CA PHE A 184 8.32 -5.60 7.93
C PHE A 184 7.92 -4.90 9.25
N GLY A 185 6.62 -4.74 9.50
CA GLY A 185 6.12 -4.18 10.75
C GLY A 185 6.44 -2.68 10.95
N GLY A 186 6.45 -1.90 9.85
CA GLY A 186 6.84 -0.49 9.86
C GLY A 186 5.87 0.43 10.59
N TYR A 187 4.57 0.10 10.61
CA TYR A 187 3.57 0.94 11.26
C TYR A 187 3.75 1.05 12.78
N ASN A 188 3.57 2.24 13.31
CA ASN A 188 3.63 2.50 14.75
C ASN A 188 2.64 1.64 15.57
N MET A 189 1.55 1.17 14.97
CA MET A 189 0.58 0.32 15.64
C MET A 189 1.17 -1.03 16.09
N TYR A 190 2.16 -1.57 15.37
CA TYR A 190 2.83 -2.83 15.78
C TYR A 190 3.63 -2.65 17.05
N ARG A 191 4.28 -1.49 17.26
CA ARG A 191 4.93 -1.12 18.53
C ARG A 191 3.93 -0.99 19.67
N ASN A 192 2.72 -0.54 19.38
CA ASN A 192 1.65 -0.48 20.38
C ASN A 192 1.19 -1.88 20.79
N ALA A 193 1.19 -2.86 19.87
CA ALA A 193 0.88 -4.25 20.19
C ALA A 193 1.85 -4.83 21.24
N GLU A 194 3.14 -4.59 21.09
CA GLU A 194 4.16 -4.96 22.05
C GLU A 194 3.93 -4.27 23.42
N ARG A 195 3.61 -2.98 23.39
CA ARG A 195 3.40 -2.16 24.60
C ARG A 195 2.14 -2.54 25.38
N TYR A 196 1.08 -2.97 24.72
CA TYR A 196 -0.22 -3.27 25.35
C TYR A 196 -0.43 -4.76 25.65
N GLY A 197 0.41 -5.67 25.13
CA GLY A 197 0.45 -7.09 25.49
C GLY A 197 -0.92 -7.79 25.41
N GLU A 198 -1.33 -8.46 26.52
CA GLU A 198 -2.57 -9.23 26.57
C GLU A 198 -3.86 -8.40 26.35
N ASN A 199 -3.80 -7.09 26.47
CA ASN A 199 -4.93 -6.20 26.20
C ASN A 199 -5.24 -6.04 24.70
N LEU A 200 -4.50 -6.68 23.81
CA LEU A 200 -4.80 -6.73 22.38
C LEU A 200 -6.20 -7.27 22.05
N LYS A 201 -6.79 -8.07 22.94
CA LYS A 201 -8.18 -8.57 22.78
C LYS A 201 -9.22 -7.46 22.89
N THR A 202 -8.90 -6.37 23.55
CA THR A 202 -9.80 -5.23 23.79
C THR A 202 -9.35 -3.97 23.03
N PHE A 203 -8.14 -3.95 22.53
CA PHE A 203 -7.55 -2.82 21.83
C PHE A 203 -7.37 -3.17 20.35
N TYR A 204 -8.16 -2.51 19.50
CA TYR A 204 -7.95 -2.63 18.06
C TYR A 204 -6.72 -1.83 17.63
N VAL A 205 -5.75 -2.52 17.07
CA VAL A 205 -4.43 -1.98 16.69
C VAL A 205 -4.45 -1.32 15.31
N GLY A 206 -5.63 -1.13 14.70
CA GLY A 206 -5.74 -0.51 13.37
C GLY A 206 -5.67 1.01 13.41
N ASN A 207 -4.98 1.62 12.48
CA ASN A 207 -4.95 3.07 12.27
C ASN A 207 -6.31 3.64 11.82
N THR A 208 -7.25 2.76 11.49
CA THR A 208 -8.49 3.08 10.78
C THR A 208 -9.73 3.14 11.67
N ASN A 209 -9.60 3.07 12.99
CA ASN A 209 -10.74 3.16 13.89
C ASN A 209 -11.23 4.62 14.00
N ILE A 210 -12.01 5.06 13.02
CA ILE A 210 -12.52 6.43 12.91
C ILE A 210 -13.58 6.73 13.96
N MET A 211 -14.42 5.73 14.32
CA MET A 211 -15.52 5.92 15.25
C MET A 211 -15.37 5.07 16.51
N LYS A 212 -15.50 5.70 17.67
CA LYS A 212 -15.58 5.01 18.94
C LYS A 212 -16.92 4.26 19.08
N GLU A 213 -16.96 3.25 19.93
CA GLU A 213 -18.16 2.41 20.12
C GLU A 213 -19.40 3.19 20.57
N ASP A 214 -19.23 4.23 21.38
CA ASP A 214 -20.30 5.12 21.83
C ASP A 214 -20.83 6.04 20.70
N GLU A 215 -19.97 6.40 19.75
CA GLU A 215 -20.37 7.16 18.57
C GLU A 215 -21.15 6.28 17.58
N LYS A 216 -20.70 5.05 17.36
CA LYS A 216 -21.41 4.07 16.51
C LYS A 216 -22.83 3.80 17.00
N LYS A 217 -23.02 3.68 18.33
CA LYS A 217 -24.35 3.48 18.94
C LYS A 217 -25.33 4.62 18.72
N LYS A 218 -24.84 5.81 18.35
CA LYS A 218 -25.71 6.97 18.03
C LYS A 218 -26.21 6.97 16.60
N ILE A 219 -25.55 6.22 15.72
CA ILE A 219 -25.81 6.18 14.26
C ILE A 219 -26.56 4.89 13.88
N LEU A 220 -26.36 3.81 14.61
CA LEU A 220 -26.94 2.48 14.38
C LEU A 220 -28.13 2.24 15.34
#